data_61cc161e20df875e9249c66d52bc73a2
#
_entry.id   61cc161e20df875e9249c66d52bc73a2
#
_cell.length_a   1.000
_cell.length_b   1.000
_cell.length_c   1.000
_cell.angle_alpha   90.00
_cell.angle_beta   90.00
_cell.angle_gamma   90.00
#
_symmetry.space_group_name_H-M   'P 1'
#
loop_
_entity.id
_entity.type
_entity.pdbx_description
1 polymer ?
#
loop_
_entity_poly.entity_id
_entity_poly.type
_entity_poly.pdbx_seq_one_letter_code
_entity_poly.pdbx_strand_id
1 'polypeptide(L)'
;MELCIIKIKDARRITADKREIKDFPFIRKTLGDILEERTMKKHREKQEEKICILKVTLSDVFGEVRGKPHRILVIPERFTLYRLAKEIVGAFDFDFDHCFGFFDNLKLWTKSNECYELFKDIEKEQGLEPTHCKSVKKTRVGGVFNKIGEKMLFLFDYGDEWHFIVELKGLESPKQDIKYPLILESIGNVPPQYGEIEEDLPQ
;
A
#
# COMPACT_ATOMS: atom_id res chain seq x y z
N MET A 1 -43.93 -30.82 -8.74
CA MET A 1 -42.91 -30.72 -7.69
C MET A 1 -41.85 -29.77 -8.20
N GLU A 2 -42.08 -28.46 -8.00
CA GLU A 2 -41.13 -27.42 -8.47
C GLU A 2 -40.05 -27.22 -7.43
N LEU A 3 -38.82 -27.41 -7.85
CA LEU A 3 -37.65 -27.11 -7.02
C LEU A 3 -37.45 -25.57 -6.97
N CYS A 4 -37.77 -24.99 -5.82
CA CYS A 4 -37.49 -23.58 -5.54
C CYS A 4 -36.01 -23.41 -5.33
N ILE A 5 -35.27 -22.93 -6.38
CA ILE A 5 -33.88 -22.57 -6.29
C ILE A 5 -33.78 -21.17 -5.67
N ILE A 6 -33.55 -21.13 -4.36
CA ILE A 6 -33.26 -19.88 -3.66
C ILE A 6 -31.85 -19.43 -4.07
N LYS A 7 -31.76 -18.40 -4.91
CA LYS A 7 -30.50 -17.70 -5.19
C LYS A 7 -30.07 -16.90 -3.96
N ILE A 8 -29.16 -17.45 -3.17
CA ILE A 8 -28.55 -16.74 -2.04
C ILE A 8 -27.60 -15.65 -2.60
N LYS A 9 -28.13 -14.46 -2.87
CA LYS A 9 -27.33 -13.28 -3.28
C LYS A 9 -26.91 -12.37 -2.12
N ASP A 10 -27.40 -12.59 -0.89
CA ASP A 10 -27.10 -11.73 0.25
C ASP A 10 -26.84 -12.52 1.55
N ALA A 11 -25.60 -12.98 1.68
CA ALA A 11 -25.13 -13.64 2.91
C ALA A 11 -24.91 -12.67 4.11
N ARG A 12 -25.30 -11.40 3.99
CA ARG A 12 -25.08 -10.39 5.04
C ARG A 12 -26.27 -10.12 5.98
N ARG A 13 -27.37 -10.85 5.81
CA ARG A 13 -28.61 -10.59 6.55
C ARG A 13 -29.33 -11.82 7.10
N ILE A 14 -28.58 -12.87 7.49
CA ILE A 14 -29.16 -13.98 8.22
C ILE A 14 -28.76 -13.83 9.69
N THR A 15 -29.49 -12.98 10.42
CA THR A 15 -29.60 -13.07 11.88
C THR A 15 -30.71 -14.06 12.22
N ALA A 16 -30.59 -15.31 11.77
CA ALA A 16 -31.48 -16.36 12.24
C ALA A 16 -31.04 -16.73 13.66
N ASP A 17 -32.02 -16.73 14.58
CA ASP A 17 -31.82 -17.14 15.97
C ASP A 17 -31.21 -18.55 15.96
N LYS A 18 -30.07 -18.73 16.66
CA LYS A 18 -29.37 -20.02 16.79
C LYS A 18 -30.24 -21.17 17.29
N ARG A 19 -31.44 -20.89 17.78
CA ARG A 19 -32.42 -21.86 18.26
C ARG A 19 -33.21 -22.53 17.15
N GLU A 20 -33.45 -21.86 16.00
CA GLU A 20 -34.25 -22.45 14.90
C GLU A 20 -33.45 -23.34 13.95
N ILE A 21 -32.11 -23.29 13.99
CA ILE A 21 -31.26 -24.10 13.10
C ILE A 21 -31.08 -25.54 13.58
N LYS A 22 -31.49 -25.86 14.82
CA LYS A 22 -31.31 -27.18 15.42
C LYS A 22 -32.09 -28.30 14.69
N ASP A 23 -33.19 -27.98 14.03
CA ASP A 23 -34.12 -28.95 13.47
C ASP A 23 -33.82 -29.32 11.99
N PHE A 24 -32.75 -28.75 11.40
CA PHE A 24 -32.37 -29.05 10.03
C PHE A 24 -30.90 -29.51 9.95
N PRO A 25 -30.62 -30.81 10.18
CA PRO A 25 -29.27 -31.37 10.21
C PRO A 25 -28.50 -31.15 8.88
N PHE A 26 -29.22 -31.12 7.75
CA PHE A 26 -28.62 -30.86 6.45
C PHE A 26 -28.11 -29.41 6.32
N ILE A 27 -28.87 -28.42 6.80
CA ILE A 27 -28.48 -27.00 6.78
C ILE A 27 -27.29 -26.77 7.70
N ARG A 28 -27.24 -27.47 8.85
CA ARG A 28 -26.12 -27.34 9.80
C ARG A 28 -24.82 -27.89 9.21
N LYS A 29 -24.87 -29.00 8.47
CA LYS A 29 -23.71 -29.60 7.80
C LYS A 29 -23.19 -28.65 6.70
N THR A 30 -24.08 -28.13 5.86
CA THR A 30 -23.72 -27.19 4.76
C THR A 30 -23.14 -25.87 5.28
N LEU A 31 -23.68 -25.33 6.37
CA LEU A 31 -23.11 -24.12 7.02
C LEU A 31 -21.75 -24.39 7.67
N GLY A 32 -21.58 -25.58 8.28
CA GLY A 32 -20.30 -26.04 8.82
C GLY A 32 -19.25 -26.12 7.73
N ASP A 33 -19.55 -26.79 6.63
CA ASP A 33 -18.66 -26.96 5.49
C ASP A 33 -18.27 -25.57 4.88
N ILE A 34 -19.22 -24.66 4.75
CA ILE A 34 -18.95 -23.28 4.25
C ILE A 34 -18.06 -22.48 5.21
N LEU A 35 -18.27 -22.63 6.52
CA LEU A 35 -17.45 -21.95 7.52
C LEU A 35 -16.03 -22.52 7.57
N GLU A 36 -15.90 -23.85 7.45
CA GLU A 36 -14.61 -24.52 7.35
C GLU A 36 -13.86 -24.12 6.08
N GLU A 37 -14.51 -24.14 4.91
CA GLU A 37 -13.92 -23.67 3.66
C GLU A 37 -13.46 -22.21 3.75
N ARG A 38 -14.27 -21.33 4.34
CA ARG A 38 -13.89 -19.92 4.54
C ARG A 38 -12.71 -19.77 5.49
N THR A 39 -12.68 -20.59 6.55
CA THR A 39 -11.58 -20.57 7.51
C THR A 39 -10.31 -21.12 6.88
N MET A 40 -10.41 -22.24 6.16
CA MET A 40 -9.28 -22.82 5.40
C MET A 40 -8.76 -21.88 4.32
N LYS A 41 -9.68 -21.23 3.57
CA LYS A 41 -9.30 -20.22 2.57
C LYS A 41 -8.59 -19.03 3.20
N LYS A 42 -9.09 -18.52 4.33
CA LYS A 42 -8.45 -17.42 5.08
C LYS A 42 -7.08 -17.83 5.64
N HIS A 43 -6.92 -19.08 6.11
CA HIS A 43 -5.63 -19.60 6.55
C HIS A 43 -4.66 -19.78 5.37
N ARG A 44 -5.13 -20.29 4.23
CA ARG A 44 -4.34 -20.44 3.01
C ARG A 44 -3.90 -19.10 2.45
N GLU A 45 -4.81 -18.12 2.36
CA GLU A 45 -4.47 -16.75 1.96
C GLU A 45 -3.45 -16.11 2.91
N LYS A 46 -3.52 -16.40 4.21
CA LYS A 46 -2.56 -15.92 5.21
C LYS A 46 -1.19 -16.62 5.11
N GLN A 47 -1.15 -17.89 4.67
CA GLN A 47 0.10 -18.64 4.47
C GLN A 47 0.81 -18.28 3.14
N GLU A 48 0.06 -17.78 2.14
CA GLU A 48 0.60 -17.37 0.85
C GLU A 48 0.98 -15.88 0.83
N GLU A 49 0.64 -15.12 1.88
CA GLU A 49 0.98 -13.69 1.97
C GLU A 49 2.50 -13.51 2.02
N LYS A 50 3.02 -12.61 1.17
CA LYS A 50 4.45 -12.25 1.16
C LYS A 50 4.65 -10.86 1.76
N ILE A 51 5.88 -10.66 2.19
CA ILE A 51 6.41 -9.35 2.56
C ILE A 51 7.45 -8.92 1.55
N CYS A 52 7.40 -7.65 1.16
CA CYS A 52 8.37 -7.00 0.31
C CYS A 52 9.42 -6.32 1.17
N ILE A 53 10.69 -6.61 0.92
CA ILE A 53 11.83 -5.88 1.49
C ILE A 53 12.16 -4.78 0.48
N LEU A 54 11.85 -3.54 0.83
CA LEU A 54 12.02 -2.39 -0.03
C LEU A 54 13.16 -1.50 0.48
N LYS A 55 14.13 -1.22 -0.37
CA LYS A 55 15.10 -0.15 -0.14
C LYS A 55 14.53 1.14 -0.70
N VAL A 56 14.36 2.13 0.16
CA VAL A 56 13.89 3.47 -0.21
C VAL A 56 15.05 4.43 -0.01
N THR A 57 15.51 5.04 -1.09
CA THR A 57 16.64 5.98 -1.07
C THR A 57 16.12 7.37 -1.41
N LEU A 58 16.34 8.33 -0.51
CA LEU A 58 16.06 9.73 -0.79
C LEU A 58 17.03 10.22 -1.87
N SER A 59 16.50 10.87 -2.87
CA SER A 59 17.23 11.43 -4.00
C SER A 59 16.66 12.83 -4.29
N ASP A 60 17.25 13.52 -5.20
CA ASP A 60 16.71 14.72 -5.81
C ASP A 60 16.91 14.69 -7.33
N VAL A 61 16.26 15.63 -8.03
CA VAL A 61 16.34 15.75 -9.49
C VAL A 61 17.77 16.04 -9.94
N PHE A 62 18.55 16.71 -9.08
CA PHE A 62 19.90 17.20 -9.39
C PHE A 62 20.99 16.28 -8.86
N GLY A 63 20.67 15.28 -8.01
CA GLY A 63 21.61 14.37 -7.38
C GLY A 63 22.42 15.04 -6.25
N GLU A 64 21.88 16.09 -5.65
CA GLU A 64 22.57 16.90 -4.63
C GLU A 64 22.43 16.34 -3.22
N VAL A 65 21.46 15.45 -2.98
CA VAL A 65 21.28 14.81 -1.66
C VAL A 65 22.52 13.99 -1.33
N ARG A 66 23.37 14.55 -0.46
CA ARG A 66 24.63 13.92 -0.05
C ARG A 66 24.36 12.71 0.84
N GLY A 67 25.26 11.71 0.72
CA GLY A 67 25.23 10.52 1.58
C GLY A 67 24.14 9.49 1.25
N LYS A 68 23.26 9.75 0.29
CA LYS A 68 22.19 8.85 -0.14
C LYS A 68 21.42 8.25 1.03
N PRO A 69 20.75 9.08 1.85
CA PRO A 69 19.96 8.59 2.99
C PRO A 69 18.97 7.54 2.51
N HIS A 70 18.89 6.43 3.24
CA HIS A 70 17.95 5.38 2.85
C HIS A 70 17.38 4.64 4.05
N ARG A 71 16.25 3.98 3.81
CA ARG A 71 15.54 3.11 4.75
C ARG A 71 15.32 1.75 4.11
N ILE A 72 15.41 0.69 4.89
CA ILE A 72 14.95 -0.63 4.48
C ILE A 72 13.62 -0.89 5.19
N LEU A 73 12.55 -0.93 4.39
CA LEU A 73 11.19 -1.17 4.86
C LEU A 73 10.77 -2.59 4.57
N VAL A 74 10.05 -3.22 5.51
CA VAL A 74 9.40 -4.51 5.31
C VAL A 74 7.89 -4.29 5.29
N ILE A 75 7.31 -4.49 4.12
CA ILE A 75 5.93 -4.12 3.82
C ILE A 75 5.16 -5.35 3.34
N PRO A 76 3.98 -5.67 3.90
CA PRO A 76 3.10 -6.70 3.36
C PRO A 76 2.70 -6.39 1.91
N GLU A 77 2.82 -7.38 1.01
CA GLU A 77 2.47 -7.21 -0.41
C GLU A 77 1.02 -6.77 -0.65
N ARG A 78 0.12 -7.09 0.31
CA ARG A 78 -1.30 -6.70 0.27
C ARG A 78 -1.55 -5.22 0.56
N PHE A 79 -0.56 -4.48 1.10
CA PHE A 79 -0.72 -3.05 1.32
C PHE A 79 -0.94 -2.34 0.00
N THR A 80 -1.75 -1.28 0.03
CA THR A 80 -1.92 -0.40 -1.12
C THR A 80 -0.69 0.50 -1.29
N LEU A 81 -0.49 1.04 -2.49
CA LEU A 81 0.55 2.05 -2.71
C LEU A 81 0.32 3.30 -1.85
N TYR A 82 -0.95 3.63 -1.55
CA TYR A 82 -1.28 4.70 -0.60
C TYR A 82 -0.71 4.42 0.80
N ARG A 83 -0.85 3.18 1.26
CA ARG A 83 -0.28 2.79 2.57
C ARG A 83 1.24 2.78 2.53
N LEU A 84 1.84 2.28 1.44
CA LEU A 84 3.29 2.32 1.24
C LEU A 84 3.82 3.75 1.27
N ALA A 85 3.17 4.69 0.57
CA ALA A 85 3.55 6.11 0.57
C ALA A 85 3.59 6.68 1.99
N LYS A 86 2.55 6.41 2.80
CA LYS A 86 2.50 6.84 4.21
C LYS A 86 3.65 6.28 5.04
N GLU A 87 4.00 5.00 4.83
CA GLU A 87 5.11 4.37 5.54
C GLU A 87 6.48 4.94 5.09
N ILE A 88 6.63 5.26 3.80
CA ILE A 88 7.84 5.90 3.28
C ILE A 88 8.01 7.28 3.93
N VAL A 89 7.01 8.15 3.80
CA VAL A 89 7.06 9.52 4.31
C VAL A 89 7.36 9.53 5.80
N GLY A 90 6.65 8.70 6.60
CA GLY A 90 6.91 8.58 8.04
C GLY A 90 8.29 8.00 8.39
N ALA A 91 8.88 7.13 7.53
CA ALA A 91 10.22 6.58 7.76
C ALA A 91 11.34 7.61 7.57
N PHE A 92 11.05 8.72 6.90
CA PHE A 92 11.95 9.85 6.72
C PHE A 92 11.61 11.05 7.61
N ASP A 93 10.69 10.86 8.58
CA ASP A 93 10.23 11.88 9.54
C ASP A 93 9.55 13.09 8.85
N PHE A 94 8.90 12.85 7.72
CA PHE A 94 8.12 13.85 6.99
C PHE A 94 6.64 13.77 7.36
N ASP A 95 5.92 14.88 7.24
CA ASP A 95 4.48 14.97 7.35
C ASP A 95 3.81 14.49 6.06
N PHE A 96 2.76 13.68 6.19
CA PHE A 96 2.04 13.10 5.04
C PHE A 96 0.86 14.00 4.63
N ASP A 97 1.14 15.18 4.15
CA ASP A 97 0.19 16.29 3.92
C ASP A 97 0.07 16.75 2.46
N HIS A 98 0.87 16.16 1.56
CA HIS A 98 0.88 16.52 0.14
C HIS A 98 0.47 15.38 -0.79
N CYS A 99 0.14 15.72 -2.05
CA CYS A 99 -0.12 14.75 -3.11
C CYS A 99 1.17 14.07 -3.55
N PHE A 100 1.02 12.86 -4.10
CA PHE A 100 2.15 11.99 -4.45
C PHE A 100 1.81 11.02 -5.58
N GLY A 101 2.86 10.41 -6.14
CA GLY A 101 2.75 9.37 -7.14
C GLY A 101 3.95 8.43 -7.18
N PHE A 102 3.75 7.27 -7.85
CA PHE A 102 4.80 6.31 -8.18
C PHE A 102 4.95 6.23 -9.69
N PHE A 103 6.17 6.25 -10.19
CA PHE A 103 6.50 6.41 -11.60
C PHE A 103 7.59 5.44 -12.01
N ASP A 104 7.47 4.81 -13.19
CA ASP A 104 8.49 3.89 -13.72
C ASP A 104 9.72 4.60 -14.27
N ASN A 105 9.60 5.87 -14.66
CA ASN A 105 10.74 6.68 -15.06
C ASN A 105 11.38 7.37 -13.85
N LEU A 106 12.56 6.89 -13.46
CA LEU A 106 13.26 7.32 -12.26
C LEU A 106 13.86 8.73 -12.33
N LYS A 107 13.87 9.35 -13.52
CA LYS A 107 14.46 10.70 -13.72
C LYS A 107 13.42 11.73 -14.09
N LEU A 108 12.52 11.37 -14.98
CA LEU A 108 11.54 12.27 -15.57
C LEU A 108 10.14 11.70 -15.40
N TRP A 109 9.55 11.91 -14.23
CA TRP A 109 8.24 11.33 -13.88
C TRP A 109 7.15 11.64 -14.90
N THR A 110 7.18 12.83 -15.53
CA THR A 110 6.24 13.24 -16.58
C THR A 110 6.32 12.40 -17.87
N LYS A 111 7.38 11.59 -18.05
CA LYS A 111 7.57 10.68 -19.18
C LYS A 111 7.43 9.21 -18.79
N SER A 112 6.75 8.93 -17.69
CA SER A 112 6.46 7.57 -17.27
C SER A 112 5.39 6.93 -18.14
N ASN A 113 5.61 5.66 -18.48
CA ASN A 113 4.62 4.82 -19.15
C ASN A 113 3.67 4.18 -18.14
N GLU A 114 4.20 3.83 -16.98
CA GLU A 114 3.44 3.30 -15.85
C GLU A 114 3.51 4.24 -14.66
N CYS A 115 2.35 4.69 -14.20
CA CYS A 115 2.24 5.60 -13.09
C CYS A 115 1.01 5.32 -12.22
N TYR A 116 1.13 5.70 -10.95
CA TYR A 116 0.11 5.58 -9.94
C TYR A 116 0.07 6.87 -9.13
N GLU A 117 -1.08 7.54 -9.06
CA GLU A 117 -1.17 8.86 -8.43
C GLU A 117 -2.35 8.96 -7.48
N LEU A 118 -2.20 9.77 -6.43
CA LEU A 118 -3.29 10.14 -5.55
C LEU A 118 -4.34 10.97 -6.30
N PHE A 119 -3.95 11.76 -7.28
CA PHE A 119 -4.86 12.54 -8.12
C PHE A 119 -5.95 11.66 -8.76
N LYS A 120 -5.62 10.45 -9.17
CA LYS A 120 -6.59 9.48 -9.71
C LYS A 120 -7.69 9.12 -8.73
N ASP A 121 -7.40 9.17 -7.45
CA ASP A 121 -8.36 8.81 -6.40
C ASP A 121 -9.24 9.99 -5.95
N ILE A 122 -8.82 11.23 -6.24
CA ILE A 122 -9.52 12.46 -5.82
C ILE A 122 -10.05 13.30 -6.98
N GLU A 123 -9.71 12.97 -8.25
CA GLU A 123 -10.05 13.73 -9.44
C GLU A 123 -11.53 14.10 -9.54
N LYS A 124 -12.42 13.14 -9.19
CA LYS A 124 -13.87 13.34 -9.28
C LYS A 124 -14.41 14.24 -8.17
N GLU A 125 -13.87 14.11 -6.96
CA GLU A 125 -14.34 14.86 -5.79
C GLU A 125 -13.88 16.32 -5.84
N GLN A 126 -12.71 16.55 -6.44
CA GLN A 126 -12.09 17.88 -6.52
C GLN A 126 -12.27 18.55 -7.90
N GLY A 127 -12.94 17.89 -8.85
CA GLY A 127 -13.14 18.44 -10.20
C GLY A 127 -11.85 18.63 -10.99
N LEU A 128 -10.84 17.78 -10.73
CA LEU A 128 -9.57 17.82 -11.45
C LEU A 128 -9.67 17.14 -12.81
N GLU A 129 -8.80 17.54 -13.73
CA GLU A 129 -8.67 16.86 -15.02
C GLU A 129 -8.27 15.38 -14.83
N PRO A 130 -8.87 14.47 -15.61
CA PRO A 130 -8.59 13.05 -15.48
C PRO A 130 -7.12 12.72 -15.78
N THR A 131 -6.42 12.06 -14.86
CA THR A 131 -5.09 11.52 -15.09
C THR A 131 -5.15 10.14 -15.77
N HIS A 132 -4.13 9.83 -16.59
CA HIS A 132 -3.95 8.49 -17.17
C HIS A 132 -3.38 7.47 -16.18
N CYS A 133 -2.85 7.94 -15.06
CA CYS A 133 -2.27 7.09 -14.02
C CYS A 133 -3.32 6.22 -13.34
N LYS A 134 -2.86 5.14 -12.70
CA LYS A 134 -3.69 4.24 -11.92
C LYS A 134 -3.85 4.73 -10.47
N SER A 135 -4.85 4.19 -9.78
CA SER A 135 -5.18 4.55 -8.39
C SER A 135 -4.17 3.97 -7.40
N VAL A 136 -3.60 4.79 -6.52
CA VAL A 136 -2.75 4.35 -5.40
C VAL A 136 -3.55 3.66 -4.29
N LYS A 137 -4.83 4.00 -4.11
CA LYS A 137 -5.71 3.38 -3.10
C LYS A 137 -6.18 1.99 -3.50
N LYS A 138 -6.22 1.68 -4.82
CA LYS A 138 -6.69 0.39 -5.34
C LYS A 138 -5.54 -0.55 -5.73
N THR A 139 -4.35 -0.03 -6.00
CA THR A 139 -3.19 -0.83 -6.40
C THR A 139 -2.42 -1.33 -5.19
N ARG A 140 -2.08 -2.62 -5.20
CA ARG A 140 -1.32 -3.27 -4.12
C ARG A 140 0.17 -3.24 -4.42
N VAL A 141 0.98 -3.21 -3.37
CA VAL A 141 2.46 -3.24 -3.44
C VAL A 141 2.94 -4.44 -4.23
N GLY A 142 2.42 -5.66 -3.95
CA GLY A 142 2.81 -6.87 -4.67
C GLY A 142 2.39 -6.91 -6.14
N GLY A 143 1.48 -6.04 -6.58
CA GLY A 143 1.11 -5.88 -7.99
C GLY A 143 2.12 -5.04 -8.77
N VAL A 144 2.93 -4.24 -8.08
CA VAL A 144 3.94 -3.35 -8.67
C VAL A 144 5.35 -3.89 -8.40
N PHE A 145 5.64 -4.23 -7.15
CA PHE A 145 6.94 -4.76 -6.73
C PHE A 145 6.87 -6.29 -6.63
N ASN A 146 7.01 -6.98 -7.77
CA ASN A 146 6.89 -8.44 -7.86
C ASN A 146 8.15 -9.14 -8.35
N LYS A 147 9.14 -8.38 -8.86
CA LYS A 147 10.42 -8.88 -9.35
C LYS A 147 11.57 -8.18 -8.62
N ILE A 148 12.47 -8.95 -8.02
CA ILE A 148 13.66 -8.41 -7.33
C ILE A 148 14.46 -7.52 -8.28
N GLY A 149 14.82 -6.33 -7.77
CA GLY A 149 15.51 -5.28 -8.53
C GLY A 149 14.56 -4.28 -9.21
N GLU A 150 13.25 -4.52 -9.18
CA GLU A 150 12.26 -3.58 -9.71
C GLU A 150 12.28 -2.27 -8.94
N LYS A 151 12.17 -1.16 -9.66
CA LYS A 151 12.31 0.19 -9.12
C LYS A 151 11.18 1.09 -9.59
N MET A 152 10.73 1.95 -8.68
CA MET A 152 9.85 3.07 -8.97
C MET A 152 10.41 4.35 -8.34
N LEU A 153 10.21 5.46 -9.01
CA LEU A 153 10.32 6.77 -8.38
C LEU A 153 9.04 7.02 -7.58
N PHE A 154 9.17 7.27 -6.30
CA PHE A 154 8.11 7.84 -5.48
C PHE A 154 8.36 9.34 -5.39
N LEU A 155 7.45 10.12 -5.97
CA LEU A 155 7.43 11.57 -5.91
C LEU A 155 6.43 11.97 -4.82
N PHE A 156 6.90 12.70 -3.83
CA PHE A 156 6.09 13.28 -2.77
C PHE A 156 6.19 14.80 -2.84
N ASP A 157 5.07 15.47 -2.77
CA ASP A 157 4.91 16.90 -3.00
C ASP A 157 5.37 17.36 -4.40
N TYR A 158 4.41 17.67 -5.26
CA TYR A 158 4.69 18.11 -6.64
C TYR A 158 5.25 19.54 -6.71
N GLY A 159 5.23 20.29 -5.59
CA GLY A 159 5.82 21.62 -5.48
C GLY A 159 7.30 21.53 -5.18
N ASP A 160 7.67 20.81 -4.11
CA ASP A 160 9.05 20.65 -3.65
C ASP A 160 9.78 19.47 -4.31
N GLU A 161 9.04 18.59 -4.99
CA GLU A 161 9.55 17.43 -5.73
C GLU A 161 10.48 16.52 -4.90
N TRP A 162 10.05 16.09 -3.72
CA TRP A 162 10.78 15.08 -2.94
C TRP A 162 10.82 13.75 -3.68
N HIS A 163 11.99 13.34 -4.12
CA HIS A 163 12.23 12.12 -4.89
C HIS A 163 12.77 10.99 -4.02
N PHE A 164 12.12 9.84 -4.06
CA PHE A 164 12.57 8.61 -3.40
C PHE A 164 12.62 7.48 -4.42
N ILE A 165 13.77 6.82 -4.53
CA ILE A 165 13.89 5.61 -5.34
C ILE A 165 13.51 4.41 -4.47
N VAL A 166 12.40 3.75 -4.81
CA VAL A 166 11.91 2.55 -4.15
C VAL A 166 12.35 1.35 -4.94
N GLU A 167 13.14 0.45 -4.35
CA GLU A 167 13.70 -0.74 -5.00
C GLU A 167 13.29 -2.01 -4.23
N LEU A 168 12.74 -3.01 -4.91
CA LEU A 168 12.48 -4.32 -4.32
C LEU A 168 13.78 -5.11 -4.16
N LYS A 169 14.18 -5.40 -2.92
CA LYS A 169 15.39 -6.16 -2.58
C LYS A 169 15.12 -7.61 -2.27
N GLY A 170 13.91 -7.96 -1.83
CA GLY A 170 13.56 -9.33 -1.49
C GLY A 170 12.05 -9.52 -1.33
N LEU A 171 11.64 -10.78 -1.47
CA LEU A 171 10.29 -11.26 -1.18
C LEU A 171 10.42 -12.44 -0.22
N GLU A 172 9.77 -12.36 0.93
CA GLU A 172 9.84 -13.38 1.98
C GLU A 172 8.45 -13.73 2.50
N SER A 173 8.34 -14.86 3.20
CA SER A 173 7.16 -15.18 3.98
C SER A 173 7.16 -14.40 5.30
N PRO A 174 6.02 -13.92 5.80
CA PRO A 174 5.95 -13.22 7.08
C PRO A 174 6.39 -14.16 8.20
N LYS A 175 7.17 -13.64 9.15
CA LYS A 175 7.56 -14.37 10.37
C LYS A 175 6.44 -14.29 11.40
N GLN A 176 6.25 -15.36 12.16
CA GLN A 176 5.33 -15.36 13.29
C GLN A 176 5.82 -14.34 14.33
N ASP A 177 4.88 -13.74 15.01
CA ASP A 177 5.10 -12.77 16.12
C ASP A 177 5.75 -11.43 15.70
N ILE A 178 5.99 -11.21 14.40
CA ILE A 178 6.43 -9.91 13.89
C ILE A 178 5.24 -9.11 13.36
N LYS A 179 5.14 -7.87 13.83
CA LYS A 179 4.16 -6.91 13.31
C LYS A 179 4.76 -6.14 12.14
N TYR A 180 4.02 -6.08 11.03
CA TYR A 180 4.39 -5.32 9.85
C TYR A 180 3.42 -4.14 9.66
N PRO A 181 3.87 -2.99 9.11
CA PRO A 181 5.19 -2.74 8.53
C PRO A 181 6.27 -2.53 9.60
N LEU A 182 7.52 -2.64 9.21
CA LEU A 182 8.64 -2.30 10.07
C LEU A 182 9.82 -1.72 9.27
N ILE A 183 10.67 -0.94 9.94
CA ILE A 183 11.91 -0.40 9.41
C ILE A 183 13.04 -1.30 9.93
N LEU A 184 13.78 -1.94 9.00
CA LEU A 184 14.93 -2.76 9.35
C LEU A 184 16.20 -1.93 9.51
N GLU A 185 16.33 -0.87 8.71
CA GLU A 185 17.55 -0.08 8.65
C GLU A 185 17.22 1.38 8.32
N SER A 186 17.94 2.29 8.98
CA SER A 186 17.88 3.74 8.73
C SER A 186 19.31 4.27 8.61
N ILE A 187 19.71 4.71 7.43
CA ILE A 187 21.05 5.19 7.12
C ILE A 187 20.98 6.60 6.56
N GLY A 188 21.90 7.45 7.05
CA GLY A 188 22.10 8.82 6.58
C GLY A 188 21.10 9.82 7.17
N ASN A 189 21.55 11.08 7.24
CA ASN A 189 20.75 12.19 7.71
C ASN A 189 19.80 12.64 6.60
N VAL A 190 18.59 12.98 7.00
CA VAL A 190 17.53 13.50 6.12
C VAL A 190 17.45 15.00 6.34
N PRO A 191 17.41 15.83 5.28
CA PRO A 191 17.14 17.24 5.44
C PRO A 191 15.72 17.46 5.98
N PRO A 192 15.44 18.57 6.67
CA PRO A 192 14.08 18.90 7.10
C PRO A 192 13.16 19.02 5.88
N GLN A 193 11.91 18.57 6.01
CA GLN A 193 10.91 18.65 4.94
C GLN A 193 10.62 20.10 4.55
N TYR A 194 10.57 20.97 5.54
CA TYR A 194 10.40 22.41 5.36
C TYR A 194 11.69 23.11 5.77
N GLY A 195 12.04 24.18 5.05
CA GLY A 195 13.17 25.05 5.42
C GLY A 195 13.00 25.57 6.85
N GLU A 196 14.11 25.84 7.53
CA GLU A 196 14.06 26.56 8.80
C GLU A 196 13.36 27.90 8.55
N ILE A 197 12.28 28.15 9.30
CA ILE A 197 11.68 29.48 9.34
C ILE A 197 12.71 30.34 10.04
N GLU A 198 13.47 31.15 9.27
CA GLU A 198 14.22 32.24 9.88
C GLU A 198 13.19 33.13 10.56
N GLU A 199 13.04 32.97 11.89
CA GLU A 199 12.34 33.96 12.68
C GLU A 199 13.14 35.26 12.55
N ASP A 200 12.63 36.20 11.72
CA ASP A 200 13.07 37.56 11.72
C ASP A 200 12.88 38.12 13.14
N LEU A 201 13.94 37.99 13.95
CA LEU A 201 14.01 38.69 15.23
C LEU A 201 14.00 40.18 14.93
N PRO A 202 13.01 40.96 15.38
CA PRO A 202 13.01 42.39 15.21
C PRO A 202 14.21 42.96 15.95
N GLN A 203 15.04 43.73 15.25
CA GLN A 203 16.16 44.54 15.78
C GLN A 203 15.64 45.66 16.67
#